data_926a26c4bf51c1bb984fc18cc905dba5
#
_entry.id   926a26c4bf51c1bb984fc18cc905dba5
#
_cell.length_a   1.000
_cell.length_b   1.000
_cell.length_c   1.000
_cell.angle_alpha   90.00
_cell.angle_beta   90.00
_cell.angle_gamma   90.00
#
_symmetry.space_group_name_H-M   'P 1'
#
loop_
_entity.id
_entity.type
_entity.pdbx_description
1 polymer ?
#
loop_
_entity_poly.entity_id
_entity_poly.type
_entity_poly.pdbx_seq_one_letter_code
_entity_poly.pdbx_strand_id
1 'polypeptide(L)'
;GEMAAEFARVFGAQEIACQTGQLHDLGKYSEPFDRRLHGGPSVDHATAGAKIAVERWGNVIGKLMAFCIAGHHAGLANGNGEGDNRRTLKQRLALKFGEDIPVLDNLWQQEIKLPQNLSAPPLKADAHHPFFSYAFFTRMLYSCLVDADYLDTEAFYLKLENKAVERGGYPDLNALQHNFNQFINKFRRRVAQAPAQTEAEKRNAALNRLRSEILDYVVEQAAQPQGLFTLTVPTGGGKIFTSMAFALEHAKRHGMRRVIYVIPFTSIIEQNAAEFRKAFGELGEQAVLEHHSTFDDGKLQDDATKDKLRLASENWDAPIVVTTAVQFFESLFADRSSRCRKLHNIAGSVIILDEAQMLPLNLLLPIMQAIKELAQNYRCSIVMCTATQPAVQAENGFYRGFENVREIAPKPTALFDKLRRTTVQHIGTQTYSDLLAKLGEHPQMLVIVNNRRHARSLYDQAKHLDGTFHLTTLMCAKHRSQKLDEIRGRLKTANLAASSPPP
;
A
#
# COMPACT_ATOMS: atom_id res chain seq x y z
N GLY A 1 9.65 2.70 -24.73
CA GLY A 1 8.96 3.99 -24.82
C GLY A 1 7.45 3.83 -24.66
N GLU A 2 6.80 3.08 -25.52
CA GLU A 2 5.31 2.93 -25.56
C GLU A 2 4.72 2.37 -24.28
N MET A 3 5.31 1.33 -23.70
CA MET A 3 4.87 0.75 -22.43
C MET A 3 4.96 1.76 -21.27
N ALA A 4 6.06 2.52 -21.19
CA ALA A 4 6.20 3.58 -20.19
C ALA A 4 5.15 4.70 -20.36
N ALA A 5 4.83 5.05 -21.61
CA ALA A 5 3.75 6.00 -21.94
C ALA A 5 2.38 5.50 -21.47
N GLU A 6 2.08 4.22 -21.69
CA GLU A 6 0.81 3.62 -21.23
C GLU A 6 0.70 3.67 -19.70
N PHE A 7 1.78 3.35 -18.98
CA PHE A 7 1.81 3.44 -17.52
C PHE A 7 1.57 4.87 -17.00
N ALA A 8 2.11 5.87 -17.69
CA ALA A 8 1.98 7.27 -17.32
C ALA A 8 0.63 7.90 -17.73
N ARG A 9 -0.21 7.21 -18.51
CA ARG A 9 -1.49 7.72 -19.01
C ARG A 9 -2.43 8.17 -17.89
N VAL A 10 -2.45 7.43 -16.78
CA VAL A 10 -3.35 7.69 -15.65
C VAL A 10 -3.16 9.10 -15.08
N PHE A 11 -1.94 9.62 -15.10
CA PHE A 11 -1.59 10.95 -14.58
C PHE A 11 -1.13 11.93 -15.69
N GLY A 12 -1.47 11.64 -16.95
CA GLY A 12 -1.34 12.59 -18.06
C GLY A 12 0.09 12.88 -18.51
N ALA A 13 1.06 11.98 -18.28
CA ALA A 13 2.48 12.19 -18.60
C ALA A 13 3.00 11.25 -19.72
N GLN A 14 2.12 10.79 -20.63
CA GLN A 14 2.46 9.79 -21.66
C GLN A 14 3.63 10.23 -22.54
N GLU A 15 3.61 11.50 -23.00
CA GLU A 15 4.64 12.01 -23.92
C GLU A 15 6.01 12.00 -23.23
N ILE A 16 6.10 12.53 -22.02
CA ILE A 16 7.34 12.58 -21.24
C ILE A 16 7.84 11.15 -20.98
N ALA A 17 6.97 10.23 -20.58
CA ALA A 17 7.33 8.85 -20.30
C ALA A 17 7.80 8.11 -21.57
N CYS A 18 7.15 8.33 -22.71
CA CYS A 18 7.56 7.79 -23.99
C CYS A 18 9.00 8.19 -24.32
N GLN A 19 9.27 9.49 -24.29
CA GLN A 19 10.60 10.00 -24.62
C GLN A 19 11.68 9.60 -23.60
N THR A 20 11.30 9.50 -22.31
CA THR A 20 12.18 8.98 -21.28
C THR A 20 12.56 7.53 -21.59
N GLY A 21 11.60 6.70 -21.98
CA GLY A 21 11.84 5.31 -22.38
C GLY A 21 12.64 5.18 -23.68
N GLN A 22 12.45 6.07 -24.66
CA GLN A 22 13.23 6.05 -25.90
C GLN A 22 14.72 6.44 -25.66
N LEU A 23 14.99 7.31 -24.71
CA LEU A 23 16.33 7.82 -24.46
C LEU A 23 17.12 7.06 -23.40
N HIS A 24 16.50 6.15 -22.61
CA HIS A 24 17.19 5.58 -21.44
C HIS A 24 18.46 4.83 -21.79
N ASP A 25 18.46 4.15 -22.90
CA ASP A 25 19.56 3.32 -23.41
C ASP A 25 20.31 3.94 -24.59
N LEU A 26 20.18 5.24 -24.81
CA LEU A 26 20.75 5.92 -25.98
C LEU A 26 22.25 5.71 -26.13
N GLY A 27 23.02 5.56 -25.05
CA GLY A 27 24.43 5.28 -25.09
C GLY A 27 24.80 3.92 -25.69
N LYS A 28 23.80 3.05 -25.94
CA LYS A 28 24.02 1.81 -26.70
C LYS A 28 24.34 2.05 -28.18
N TYR A 29 23.97 3.22 -28.71
CA TYR A 29 24.39 3.69 -30.03
C TYR A 29 25.83 4.22 -30.01
N SER A 30 26.80 3.39 -29.56
CA SER A 30 28.19 3.77 -29.52
C SER A 30 29.11 2.56 -29.79
N GLU A 31 30.20 2.78 -30.49
CA GLU A 31 31.19 1.74 -30.80
C GLU A 31 31.75 1.05 -29.53
N PRO A 32 32.05 1.74 -28.41
CA PRO A 32 32.45 1.08 -27.17
C PRO A 32 31.38 0.15 -26.60
N PHE A 33 30.11 0.44 -26.78
CA PHE A 33 29.04 -0.45 -26.34
C PHE A 33 28.90 -1.68 -27.23
N ASP A 34 29.06 -1.53 -28.55
CA ASP A 34 29.12 -2.67 -29.48
C ASP A 34 30.26 -3.62 -29.11
N ARG A 35 31.47 -3.09 -28.85
CA ARG A 35 32.61 -3.89 -28.34
C ARG A 35 32.28 -4.62 -27.03
N ARG A 36 31.48 -4.01 -26.13
CA ARG A 36 31.03 -4.66 -24.92
C ARG A 36 30.19 -5.89 -25.19
N LEU A 37 29.31 -5.87 -26.18
CA LEU A 37 28.48 -7.03 -26.56
C LEU A 37 29.33 -8.22 -27.00
N HIS A 38 30.57 -7.96 -27.45
CA HIS A 38 31.57 -8.96 -27.86
C HIS A 38 32.64 -9.23 -26.77
N GLY A 39 32.31 -8.95 -25.49
CA GLY A 39 33.16 -9.26 -24.33
C GLY A 39 34.09 -8.11 -23.89
N GLY A 40 33.90 -6.91 -24.39
CA GLY A 40 34.63 -5.71 -23.96
C GLY A 40 34.22 -5.19 -22.58
N PRO A 41 34.92 -4.16 -22.05
CA PRO A 41 34.67 -3.60 -20.73
C PRO A 41 33.29 -2.93 -20.62
N SER A 42 32.82 -2.76 -19.37
CA SER A 42 31.56 -2.06 -19.09
C SER A 42 31.65 -0.58 -19.50
N VAL A 43 30.57 -0.06 -20.09
CA VAL A 43 30.49 1.31 -20.64
C VAL A 43 29.25 2.00 -20.06
N ASP A 44 29.35 3.29 -19.69
CA ASP A 44 28.21 4.11 -19.31
C ASP A 44 27.35 4.39 -20.55
N HIS A 45 26.16 3.85 -20.57
CA HIS A 45 25.18 4.04 -21.65
C HIS A 45 23.95 4.87 -21.22
N ALA A 46 23.82 5.18 -19.94
CA ALA A 46 22.69 5.92 -19.40
C ALA A 46 22.89 7.45 -19.48
N THR A 47 24.14 7.92 -19.26
CA THR A 47 24.41 9.37 -19.18
C THR A 47 24.18 10.10 -20.50
N ALA A 48 24.43 9.46 -21.65
CA ALA A 48 24.21 10.06 -22.97
C ALA A 48 22.74 10.52 -23.15
N GLY A 49 21.78 9.63 -22.92
CA GLY A 49 20.34 9.96 -23.00
C GLY A 49 19.90 11.05 -22.02
N ALA A 50 20.47 11.04 -20.81
CA ALA A 50 20.20 12.07 -19.81
C ALA A 50 20.66 13.46 -20.26
N LYS A 51 21.85 13.57 -20.91
CA LYS A 51 22.35 14.83 -21.47
C LYS A 51 21.48 15.32 -22.62
N ILE A 52 21.15 14.46 -23.57
CA ILE A 52 20.29 14.81 -24.72
C ILE A 52 18.92 15.27 -24.22
N ALA A 53 18.33 14.64 -23.20
CA ALA A 53 17.07 15.10 -22.64
C ALA A 53 17.13 16.54 -22.09
N VAL A 54 18.20 16.90 -21.37
CA VAL A 54 18.39 18.26 -20.85
C VAL A 54 18.67 19.26 -21.97
N GLU A 55 19.49 18.91 -22.94
CA GLU A 55 19.80 19.74 -24.11
C GLU A 55 18.54 20.05 -24.95
N ARG A 56 17.67 19.05 -25.11
CA ARG A 56 16.46 19.16 -25.94
C ARG A 56 15.31 19.88 -25.25
N TRP A 57 15.04 19.57 -23.98
CA TRP A 57 13.84 20.06 -23.25
C TRP A 57 14.16 20.87 -21.99
N GLY A 58 15.41 21.25 -21.80
CA GLY A 58 15.84 22.24 -20.83
C GLY A 58 15.85 21.76 -19.38
N ASN A 59 15.97 22.74 -18.48
CA ASN A 59 16.28 22.53 -17.07
C ASN A 59 15.09 22.08 -16.20
N VAL A 60 13.87 22.02 -16.72
CA VAL A 60 12.70 21.52 -15.99
C VAL A 60 12.39 20.11 -16.47
N ILE A 61 11.70 19.96 -17.61
CA ILE A 61 11.27 18.66 -18.13
C ILE A 61 12.48 17.76 -18.41
N GLY A 62 13.49 18.28 -19.12
CA GLY A 62 14.70 17.52 -19.46
C GLY A 62 15.45 17.02 -18.23
N LYS A 63 15.50 17.80 -17.12
CA LYS A 63 16.11 17.33 -15.88
C LYS A 63 15.31 16.24 -15.17
N LEU A 64 13.97 16.32 -15.14
CA LEU A 64 13.12 15.28 -14.56
C LEU A 64 13.34 13.95 -15.28
N MET A 65 13.40 13.99 -16.63
CA MET A 65 13.73 12.83 -17.46
C MET A 65 15.17 12.35 -17.20
N ALA A 66 16.13 13.26 -17.11
CA ALA A 66 17.54 12.93 -16.89
C ALA A 66 17.77 12.19 -15.57
N PHE A 67 17.06 12.52 -14.50
CA PHE A 67 17.09 11.73 -13.25
C PHE A 67 16.68 10.28 -13.48
N CYS A 68 15.58 10.07 -14.22
CA CYS A 68 15.08 8.74 -14.52
C CYS A 68 16.05 7.95 -15.39
N ILE A 69 16.50 8.57 -16.49
CA ILE A 69 17.41 7.97 -17.46
C ILE A 69 18.76 7.61 -16.80
N ALA A 70 19.41 8.58 -16.12
CA ALA A 70 20.68 8.34 -15.46
C ALA A 70 20.60 7.30 -14.34
N GLY A 71 19.40 7.15 -13.74
CA GLY A 71 19.17 6.29 -12.58
C GLY A 71 18.69 4.88 -12.89
N HIS A 72 18.31 4.53 -14.14
CA HIS A 72 17.54 3.31 -14.41
C HIS A 72 18.22 2.01 -13.97
N HIS A 73 19.54 1.93 -13.98
CA HIS A 73 20.28 0.81 -13.42
C HIS A 73 20.72 1.02 -11.97
N ALA A 74 21.19 2.22 -11.62
CA ALA A 74 21.84 2.48 -10.34
C ALA A 74 20.89 2.99 -9.24
N GLY A 75 19.66 3.33 -9.60
CA GLY A 75 18.70 4.03 -8.75
C GLY A 75 18.78 5.55 -8.91
N LEU A 76 17.73 6.25 -8.45
CA LEU A 76 17.67 7.71 -8.49
C LEU A 76 18.79 8.32 -7.66
N ALA A 77 19.64 9.10 -8.32
CA ALA A 77 20.75 9.80 -7.67
C ALA A 77 20.29 11.13 -7.06
N ASN A 78 21.08 11.67 -6.13
CA ASN A 78 20.91 13.04 -5.68
C ASN A 78 21.18 14.03 -6.82
N GLY A 79 20.51 15.18 -6.82
CA GLY A 79 20.69 16.22 -7.83
C GLY A 79 22.07 16.88 -7.73
N ASN A 80 22.50 17.19 -6.51
CA ASN A 80 23.76 17.81 -6.13
C ASN A 80 24.11 17.41 -4.70
N GLY A 81 25.30 17.77 -4.24
CA GLY A 81 25.76 17.49 -2.88
C GLY A 81 26.84 16.41 -2.80
N GLU A 82 27.44 16.28 -1.63
CA GLU A 82 28.42 15.26 -1.26
C GLU A 82 27.74 14.27 -0.31
N GLY A 83 28.13 13.01 -0.32
CA GLY A 83 27.70 12.05 0.69
C GLY A 83 27.01 10.79 0.18
N ASP A 84 26.94 10.57 -1.12
CA ASP A 84 26.53 9.30 -1.68
C ASP A 84 27.70 8.71 -2.50
N ASN A 85 27.91 7.40 -2.41
CA ASN A 85 28.93 6.70 -3.22
C ASN A 85 28.61 6.69 -4.74
N ARG A 86 27.48 7.32 -5.13
CA ARG A 86 27.00 7.46 -6.49
C ARG A 86 27.23 8.87 -7.02
N ARG A 87 27.63 8.99 -8.30
CA ARG A 87 27.69 10.30 -8.98
C ARG A 87 26.30 10.96 -8.96
N THR A 88 26.26 12.23 -8.57
CA THR A 88 25.04 13.05 -8.62
C THR A 88 24.65 13.33 -10.08
N LEU A 89 23.40 13.72 -10.31
CA LEU A 89 22.97 14.12 -11.66
C LEU A 89 23.83 15.26 -12.19
N LYS A 90 24.15 16.27 -11.37
CA LYS A 90 25.04 17.39 -11.76
C LYS A 90 26.40 16.90 -12.26
N GLN A 91 27.02 15.95 -11.56
CA GLN A 91 28.30 15.37 -11.96
C GLN A 91 28.17 14.57 -13.27
N ARG A 92 27.11 13.80 -13.46
CA ARG A 92 26.86 13.07 -14.72
C ARG A 92 26.65 14.00 -15.91
N LEU A 93 25.86 15.06 -15.74
CA LEU A 93 25.61 16.04 -16.81
C LEU A 93 26.87 16.85 -17.19
N ALA A 94 27.85 16.97 -16.29
CA ALA A 94 29.12 17.62 -16.57
C ALA A 94 30.09 16.77 -17.43
N LEU A 95 29.85 15.45 -17.53
CA LEU A 95 30.70 14.57 -18.36
C LEU A 95 30.62 14.95 -19.83
N LYS A 96 31.74 14.79 -20.57
CA LYS A 96 31.87 15.20 -21.98
C LYS A 96 31.85 14.01 -22.91
N PHE A 97 31.20 14.16 -24.06
CA PHE A 97 31.27 13.16 -25.13
C PHE A 97 32.67 13.09 -25.71
N GLY A 98 33.18 11.87 -25.93
CA GLY A 98 34.52 11.63 -26.47
C GLY A 98 35.63 11.65 -25.43
N GLU A 99 35.42 12.23 -24.24
CA GLU A 99 36.36 12.24 -23.11
C GLU A 99 35.91 11.26 -22.02
N ASP A 100 34.75 11.52 -21.42
CA ASP A 100 34.24 10.79 -20.26
C ASP A 100 33.20 9.73 -20.63
N ILE A 101 32.41 10.00 -21.67
CA ILE A 101 31.34 9.12 -22.18
C ILE A 101 31.54 8.95 -23.72
N PRO A 102 31.09 7.79 -24.25
CA PRO A 102 31.27 7.54 -25.69
C PRO A 102 30.55 8.55 -26.58
N VAL A 103 31.10 8.81 -27.74
CA VAL A 103 30.42 9.50 -28.84
C VAL A 103 29.34 8.58 -29.39
N LEU A 104 28.16 9.14 -29.68
CA LEU A 104 27.06 8.41 -30.26
C LEU A 104 27.18 8.31 -31.77
N ASP A 105 26.82 7.17 -32.34
CA ASP A 105 26.61 7.02 -33.77
C ASP A 105 25.37 7.82 -34.20
N ASN A 106 25.44 8.51 -35.34
CA ASN A 106 24.34 9.30 -35.86
C ASN A 106 23.09 8.47 -36.26
N LEU A 107 23.20 7.17 -36.33
CA LEU A 107 22.09 6.25 -36.59
C LEU A 107 20.90 6.45 -35.63
N TRP A 108 21.20 6.76 -34.36
CA TRP A 108 20.14 7.01 -33.38
C TRP A 108 19.16 8.12 -33.80
N GLN A 109 19.63 9.16 -34.51
CA GLN A 109 18.79 10.27 -35.00
C GLN A 109 17.84 9.84 -36.13
N GLN A 110 18.18 8.78 -36.82
CA GLN A 110 17.34 8.21 -37.88
C GLN A 110 16.25 7.33 -37.27
N GLU A 111 16.56 6.57 -36.24
CA GLU A 111 15.67 5.60 -35.60
C GLU A 111 14.79 6.23 -34.52
N ILE A 112 15.32 7.14 -33.71
CA ILE A 112 14.61 7.80 -32.62
C ILE A 112 14.21 9.22 -33.02
N LYS A 113 12.90 9.45 -33.20
CA LYS A 113 12.36 10.75 -33.56
C LYS A 113 11.92 11.50 -32.32
N LEU A 114 12.67 12.52 -31.94
CA LEU A 114 12.37 13.37 -30.79
C LEU A 114 11.49 14.55 -31.20
N PRO A 115 10.35 14.78 -30.49
CA PRO A 115 9.52 15.96 -30.72
C PRO A 115 10.29 17.25 -30.36
N GLN A 116 9.90 18.34 -30.99
CA GLN A 116 10.52 19.64 -30.72
C GLN A 116 10.20 20.12 -29.29
N ASN A 117 8.95 19.98 -28.88
CA ASN A 117 8.48 20.37 -27.57
C ASN A 117 7.78 19.20 -26.90
N LEU A 118 7.78 19.20 -25.56
CA LEU A 118 6.97 18.31 -24.71
C LEU A 118 5.98 19.16 -23.91
N SER A 119 4.79 18.64 -23.75
CA SER A 119 3.81 19.26 -22.85
C SER A 119 4.32 19.22 -21.41
N ALA A 120 4.13 20.30 -20.66
CA ALA A 120 4.46 20.31 -19.25
C ALA A 120 3.64 19.24 -18.49
N PRO A 121 4.21 18.58 -17.48
CA PRO A 121 3.45 17.63 -16.69
C PRO A 121 2.27 18.35 -16.01
N PRO A 122 1.06 17.76 -15.99
CA PRO A 122 -0.14 18.39 -15.43
C PRO A 122 -0.11 18.36 -13.89
N LEU A 123 0.93 18.95 -13.30
CA LEU A 123 1.14 18.98 -11.86
C LEU A 123 0.55 20.25 -11.25
N LYS A 124 -0.28 20.07 -10.25
CA LYS A 124 -0.62 21.12 -9.29
C LYS A 124 0.42 21.08 -8.20
N ALA A 125 1.49 21.87 -8.34
CA ALA A 125 2.55 21.92 -7.34
C ALA A 125 2.00 22.48 -6.01
N ASP A 126 2.42 21.87 -4.89
CA ASP A 126 2.11 22.39 -3.57
C ASP A 126 2.75 23.79 -3.40
N ALA A 127 1.95 24.78 -2.96
CA ALA A 127 2.39 26.17 -2.85
C ALA A 127 3.56 26.35 -1.86
N HIS A 128 3.64 25.52 -0.84
CA HIS A 128 4.69 25.56 0.19
C HIS A 128 5.89 24.69 -0.13
N HIS A 129 5.68 23.61 -0.91
CA HIS A 129 6.70 22.60 -1.24
C HIS A 129 6.69 22.20 -2.72
N PRO A 130 6.83 23.17 -3.67
CA PRO A 130 6.74 22.87 -5.11
C PRO A 130 7.79 21.85 -5.56
N PHE A 131 8.98 21.85 -4.97
CA PHE A 131 10.02 20.87 -5.29
C PHE A 131 9.68 19.45 -4.83
N PHE A 132 8.82 19.28 -3.83
CA PHE A 132 8.34 17.96 -3.43
C PHE A 132 7.50 17.34 -4.56
N SER A 133 6.58 18.11 -5.14
CA SER A 133 5.75 17.66 -6.26
C SER A 133 6.60 17.22 -7.47
N TYR A 134 7.64 17.98 -7.82
CA TYR A 134 8.58 17.59 -8.88
C TYR A 134 9.39 16.33 -8.53
N ALA A 135 9.86 16.22 -7.30
CA ALA A 135 10.59 15.02 -6.83
C ALA A 135 9.68 13.79 -6.81
N PHE A 136 8.41 13.95 -6.43
CA PHE A 136 7.42 12.88 -6.46
C PHE A 136 7.09 12.46 -7.89
N PHE A 137 6.89 13.43 -8.78
CA PHE A 137 6.69 13.19 -10.21
C PHE A 137 7.86 12.43 -10.85
N THR A 138 9.11 12.81 -10.51
CA THR A 138 10.30 12.10 -10.97
C THR A 138 10.24 10.61 -10.57
N ARG A 139 9.82 10.29 -9.35
CA ARG A 139 9.66 8.88 -8.90
C ARG A 139 8.57 8.15 -9.66
N MET A 140 7.45 8.81 -9.95
CA MET A 140 6.35 8.24 -10.73
C MET A 140 6.79 7.97 -12.18
N LEU A 141 7.46 8.92 -12.79
CA LEU A 141 8.05 8.78 -14.14
C LEU A 141 9.11 7.68 -14.17
N TYR A 142 9.97 7.64 -13.16
CA TYR A 142 11.00 6.60 -12.99
C TYR A 142 10.37 5.22 -12.85
N SER A 143 9.28 5.10 -12.12
CA SER A 143 8.53 3.86 -12.00
C SER A 143 8.02 3.36 -13.35
N CYS A 144 7.48 4.25 -14.19
CA CYS A 144 7.04 3.91 -15.53
C CYS A 144 8.20 3.40 -16.40
N LEU A 145 9.34 4.06 -16.32
CA LEU A 145 10.53 3.66 -17.07
C LEU A 145 11.04 2.30 -16.64
N VAL A 146 11.34 2.14 -15.34
CA VAL A 146 12.02 0.93 -14.87
C VAL A 146 11.11 -0.29 -14.93
N ASP A 147 9.81 -0.15 -14.70
CA ASP A 147 8.91 -1.29 -14.85
C ASP A 147 8.74 -1.69 -16.33
N ALA A 148 8.67 -0.73 -17.24
CA ALA A 148 8.65 -1.00 -18.68
C ALA A 148 9.91 -1.72 -19.15
N ASP A 149 11.10 -1.27 -18.70
CA ASP A 149 12.40 -1.89 -19.02
C ASP A 149 12.49 -3.33 -18.50
N TYR A 150 12.09 -3.56 -17.24
CA TYR A 150 12.06 -4.91 -16.66
C TYR A 150 11.09 -5.85 -17.39
N LEU A 151 9.91 -5.38 -17.72
CA LEU A 151 8.88 -6.21 -18.38
C LEU A 151 9.26 -6.52 -19.83
N ASP A 152 9.83 -5.57 -20.54
CA ASP A 152 10.30 -5.77 -21.93
C ASP A 152 11.47 -6.76 -21.95
N THR A 153 12.43 -6.62 -21.04
CA THR A 153 13.54 -7.55 -20.86
C THR A 153 13.06 -8.95 -20.51
N GLU A 154 12.11 -9.07 -19.57
CA GLU A 154 11.49 -10.35 -19.18
C GLU A 154 10.82 -11.01 -20.39
N ALA A 155 10.00 -10.26 -21.12
CA ALA A 155 9.30 -10.77 -22.31
C ALA A 155 10.28 -11.28 -23.39
N PHE A 156 11.42 -10.58 -23.57
CA PHE A 156 12.47 -11.02 -24.51
C PHE A 156 13.08 -12.36 -24.09
N TYR A 157 13.48 -12.54 -22.83
CA TYR A 157 14.07 -13.81 -22.37
C TYR A 157 13.06 -14.95 -22.37
N LEU A 158 11.81 -14.72 -21.95
CA LEU A 158 10.75 -15.73 -21.99
C LEU A 158 10.52 -16.25 -23.41
N LYS A 159 10.54 -15.33 -24.41
CA LYS A 159 10.42 -15.70 -25.81
C LYS A 159 11.61 -16.56 -26.30
N LEU A 160 12.83 -16.24 -25.87
CA LEU A 160 14.02 -17.03 -26.19
C LEU A 160 13.98 -18.44 -25.59
N GLU A 161 13.46 -18.55 -24.35
CA GLU A 161 13.36 -19.82 -23.62
C GLU A 161 12.10 -20.61 -23.96
N ASN A 162 11.23 -20.14 -24.85
CA ASN A 162 9.91 -20.70 -25.15
C ASN A 162 9.06 -20.95 -23.90
N LYS A 163 9.18 -20.09 -22.91
CA LYS A 163 8.39 -20.11 -21.68
C LYS A 163 7.22 -19.13 -21.77
N ALA A 164 6.05 -19.55 -21.29
CA ALA A 164 4.92 -18.66 -21.08
C ALA A 164 4.85 -18.32 -19.60
N VAL A 165 4.93 -17.03 -19.27
CA VAL A 165 4.63 -16.52 -17.94
C VAL A 165 3.48 -15.54 -18.07
N GLU A 166 2.40 -15.80 -17.37
CA GLU A 166 1.23 -14.93 -17.38
C GLU A 166 1.36 -13.83 -16.34
N ARG A 167 1.56 -12.59 -16.80
CA ARG A 167 1.30 -11.39 -16.02
C ARG A 167 -0.05 -10.80 -16.40
N GLY A 168 -0.71 -10.12 -15.48
CA GLY A 168 -2.03 -9.55 -15.74
C GLY A 168 -3.14 -10.60 -15.81
N GLY A 169 -4.18 -10.37 -16.63
CA GLY A 169 -5.32 -11.28 -16.75
C GLY A 169 -6.10 -11.44 -15.43
N TYR A 170 -6.10 -10.42 -14.59
CA TYR A 170 -6.85 -10.41 -13.34
C TYR A 170 -8.34 -10.15 -13.60
N PRO A 171 -9.22 -10.64 -12.70
CA PRO A 171 -10.61 -10.24 -12.70
C PRO A 171 -10.75 -8.71 -12.59
N ASP A 172 -11.68 -8.13 -13.32
CA ASP A 172 -11.97 -6.71 -13.20
C ASP A 172 -12.67 -6.37 -11.88
N LEU A 173 -12.59 -5.09 -11.48
CA LEU A 173 -13.20 -4.64 -10.23
C LEU A 173 -14.73 -4.79 -10.21
N ASN A 174 -15.41 -4.81 -11.36
CA ASN A 174 -16.86 -4.99 -11.42
C ASN A 174 -17.25 -6.43 -11.08
N ALA A 175 -16.50 -7.42 -11.59
CA ALA A 175 -16.68 -8.82 -11.24
C ALA A 175 -16.43 -9.07 -9.75
N LEU A 176 -15.35 -8.48 -9.22
CA LEU A 176 -15.03 -8.54 -7.79
C LEU A 176 -16.13 -7.90 -6.92
N GLN A 177 -16.63 -6.74 -7.32
CA GLN A 177 -17.73 -6.06 -6.64
C GLN A 177 -19.01 -6.90 -6.66
N HIS A 178 -19.32 -7.52 -7.79
CA HIS A 178 -20.48 -8.39 -7.90
C HIS A 178 -20.42 -9.55 -6.89
N ASN A 179 -19.29 -10.27 -6.84
CA ASN A 179 -19.09 -11.37 -5.89
C ASN A 179 -19.12 -10.88 -4.43
N PHE A 180 -18.49 -9.74 -4.17
CA PHE A 180 -18.51 -9.11 -2.84
C PHE A 180 -19.95 -8.79 -2.39
N ASN A 181 -20.75 -8.21 -3.26
CA ASN A 181 -22.15 -7.90 -2.98
C ASN A 181 -22.98 -9.17 -2.74
N GLN A 182 -22.74 -10.24 -3.49
CA GLN A 182 -23.37 -11.54 -3.24
C GLN A 182 -22.99 -12.09 -1.85
N PHE A 183 -21.72 -12.01 -1.47
CA PHE A 183 -21.23 -12.42 -0.15
C PHE A 183 -21.92 -11.63 0.98
N ILE A 184 -21.98 -10.30 0.87
CA ILE A 184 -22.65 -9.44 1.85
C ILE A 184 -24.14 -9.77 1.94
N ASN A 185 -24.83 -9.96 0.82
CA ASN A 185 -26.25 -10.29 0.80
C ASN A 185 -26.52 -11.68 1.40
N LYS A 186 -25.65 -12.67 1.15
CA LYS A 186 -25.73 -13.99 1.78
C LYS A 186 -25.55 -13.89 3.31
N PHE A 187 -24.61 -13.07 3.76
CA PHE A 187 -24.40 -12.82 5.19
C PHE A 187 -25.62 -12.16 5.82
N ARG A 188 -26.21 -11.12 5.20
CA ARG A 188 -27.42 -10.43 5.66
C ARG A 188 -28.61 -11.37 5.78
N ARG A 189 -28.86 -12.21 4.79
CA ARG A 189 -29.95 -13.20 4.82
C ARG A 189 -29.78 -14.18 5.98
N ARG A 190 -28.57 -14.69 6.20
CA ARG A 190 -28.27 -15.58 7.34
C ARG A 190 -28.55 -14.92 8.67
N VAL A 191 -28.14 -13.67 8.83
CA VAL A 191 -28.40 -12.89 10.06
C VAL A 191 -29.88 -12.64 10.27
N ALA A 192 -30.61 -12.31 9.20
CA ALA A 192 -32.06 -12.08 9.28
C ALA A 192 -32.86 -13.35 9.65
N GLN A 193 -32.34 -14.53 9.28
CA GLN A 193 -32.96 -15.84 9.58
C GLN A 193 -32.48 -16.45 10.90
N ALA A 194 -31.47 -15.87 11.56
CA ALA A 194 -30.96 -16.40 12.81
C ALA A 194 -31.99 -16.22 13.94
N PRO A 195 -32.18 -17.23 14.78
CA PRO A 195 -33.08 -17.10 15.95
C PRO A 195 -32.56 -16.00 16.88
N ALA A 196 -33.46 -15.24 17.46
CA ALA A 196 -33.17 -14.18 18.44
C ALA A 196 -33.99 -14.39 19.71
N GLN A 197 -33.82 -15.53 20.32
CA GLN A 197 -34.59 -15.94 21.52
C GLN A 197 -33.91 -15.44 22.81
N THR A 198 -32.58 -15.52 22.86
CA THR A 198 -31.79 -15.05 24.01
C THR A 198 -31.42 -13.57 23.90
N GLU A 199 -31.16 -12.91 25.01
CA GLU A 199 -30.68 -11.52 25.03
C GLU A 199 -29.35 -11.33 24.28
N ALA A 200 -28.48 -12.32 24.30
CA ALA A 200 -27.21 -12.31 23.54
C ALA A 200 -27.49 -12.35 22.02
N GLU A 201 -28.42 -13.18 21.57
CA GLU A 201 -28.83 -13.27 20.17
C GLU A 201 -29.50 -11.99 19.68
N LYS A 202 -30.37 -11.39 20.49
CA LYS A 202 -31.02 -10.09 20.21
C LYS A 202 -29.96 -8.98 20.05
N ARG A 203 -28.99 -8.93 20.97
CA ARG A 203 -27.85 -7.96 20.87
C ARG A 203 -27.03 -8.18 19.60
N ASN A 204 -26.71 -9.42 19.24
CA ASN A 204 -25.98 -9.75 18.02
C ASN A 204 -26.78 -9.38 16.76
N ALA A 205 -28.07 -9.63 16.74
CA ALA A 205 -28.97 -9.23 15.65
C ALA A 205 -29.00 -7.70 15.48
N ALA A 206 -29.15 -6.96 16.60
CA ALA A 206 -29.13 -5.50 16.60
C ALA A 206 -27.78 -4.94 16.09
N LEU A 207 -26.66 -5.52 16.53
CA LEU A 207 -25.31 -5.14 16.06
C LEU A 207 -25.15 -5.37 14.55
N ASN A 208 -25.61 -6.52 14.05
CA ASN A 208 -25.49 -6.84 12.62
C ASN A 208 -26.42 -5.96 11.75
N ARG A 209 -27.58 -5.56 12.28
CA ARG A 209 -28.43 -4.57 11.63
C ARG A 209 -27.73 -3.22 11.53
N LEU A 210 -27.14 -2.75 12.63
CA LEU A 210 -26.36 -1.50 12.63
C LEU A 210 -25.19 -1.55 11.65
N ARG A 211 -24.47 -2.67 11.57
CA ARG A 211 -23.40 -2.86 10.57
C ARG A 211 -23.90 -2.75 9.13
N SER A 212 -25.10 -3.30 8.86
CA SER A 212 -25.70 -3.18 7.52
C SER A 212 -26.09 -1.73 7.22
N GLU A 213 -26.67 -1.01 8.18
CA GLU A 213 -27.00 0.41 8.04
C GLU A 213 -25.77 1.28 7.77
N ILE A 214 -24.67 1.03 8.50
CA ILE A 214 -23.40 1.73 8.29
C ILE A 214 -22.87 1.45 6.88
N LEU A 215 -22.86 0.19 6.44
CA LEU A 215 -22.36 -0.22 5.13
C LEU A 215 -23.18 0.44 4.02
N ASP A 216 -24.50 0.41 4.09
CA ASP A 216 -25.38 1.00 3.08
C ASP A 216 -25.13 2.50 2.95
N TYR A 217 -25.10 3.22 4.09
CA TYR A 217 -24.79 4.65 4.10
C TYR A 217 -23.44 4.98 3.48
N VAL A 218 -22.39 4.21 3.85
CA VAL A 218 -21.01 4.43 3.34
C VAL A 218 -20.92 4.15 1.85
N VAL A 219 -21.62 3.15 1.33
CA VAL A 219 -21.69 2.86 -0.11
C VAL A 219 -22.38 4.01 -0.88
N GLU A 220 -23.40 4.64 -0.33
CA GLU A 220 -24.01 5.82 -0.93
C GLU A 220 -23.01 6.99 -1.07
N GLN A 221 -22.10 7.15 -0.09
CA GLN A 221 -21.06 8.19 -0.14
C GLN A 221 -20.03 7.95 -1.27
N ALA A 222 -19.97 6.79 -1.88
CA ALA A 222 -19.06 6.48 -2.97
C ALA A 222 -19.29 7.33 -4.25
N ALA A 223 -20.43 8.01 -4.35
CA ALA A 223 -20.73 8.95 -5.43
C ALA A 223 -19.96 10.29 -5.31
N GLN A 224 -19.39 10.60 -4.15
CA GLN A 224 -18.64 11.84 -3.95
C GLN A 224 -17.39 11.88 -4.85
N PRO A 225 -16.91 13.08 -5.26
CA PRO A 225 -15.71 13.22 -6.10
C PRO A 225 -14.48 12.56 -5.44
N GLN A 226 -13.50 12.19 -6.26
CA GLN A 226 -12.19 11.69 -5.78
C GLN A 226 -11.53 12.65 -4.78
N GLY A 227 -10.71 12.16 -3.87
CA GLY A 227 -9.98 12.95 -2.88
C GLY A 227 -9.78 12.26 -1.54
N LEU A 228 -9.82 13.04 -0.46
CA LEU A 228 -9.54 12.58 0.89
C LEU A 228 -10.84 12.31 1.66
N PHE A 229 -10.88 11.15 2.32
CA PHE A 229 -12.02 10.69 3.11
C PHE A 229 -11.57 10.19 4.48
N THR A 230 -12.47 10.29 5.46
CA THR A 230 -12.37 9.59 6.74
C THR A 230 -13.52 8.61 6.87
N LEU A 231 -13.23 7.46 7.47
CA LEU A 231 -14.23 6.48 7.88
C LEU A 231 -14.09 6.21 9.38
N THR A 232 -14.86 6.94 10.17
CA THR A 232 -14.81 6.91 11.63
C THR A 232 -15.85 5.94 12.18
N VAL A 233 -15.47 4.68 12.32
CA VAL A 233 -16.32 3.61 12.82
C VAL A 233 -15.67 2.92 14.01
N PRO A 234 -16.32 2.84 15.18
CA PRO A 234 -15.79 2.14 16.35
C PRO A 234 -15.48 0.67 16.09
N THR A 235 -14.58 0.10 16.90
CA THR A 235 -14.23 -1.31 16.84
C THR A 235 -15.47 -2.19 16.95
N GLY A 236 -15.60 -3.15 16.03
CA GLY A 236 -16.76 -4.04 15.94
C GLY A 236 -17.90 -3.50 15.06
N GLY A 237 -17.81 -2.27 14.54
CA GLY A 237 -18.79 -1.70 13.61
C GLY A 237 -18.68 -2.19 12.15
N GLY A 238 -17.73 -3.10 11.83
CA GLY A 238 -17.63 -3.71 10.50
C GLY A 238 -16.72 -2.96 9.52
N LYS A 239 -15.74 -2.16 10.00
CA LYS A 239 -14.83 -1.32 9.21
C LYS A 239 -14.26 -1.99 7.94
N ILE A 240 -13.78 -3.24 8.06
CA ILE A 240 -13.07 -3.95 6.98
C ILE A 240 -13.95 -4.11 5.74
N PHE A 241 -15.15 -4.65 5.90
CA PHE A 241 -16.07 -4.84 4.78
C PHE A 241 -16.71 -3.54 4.32
N THR A 242 -16.95 -2.60 5.24
CA THR A 242 -17.53 -1.29 4.92
C THR A 242 -16.56 -0.44 4.07
N SER A 243 -15.28 -0.40 4.44
CA SER A 243 -14.26 0.31 3.67
C SER A 243 -14.01 -0.33 2.31
N MET A 244 -14.01 -1.67 2.21
CA MET A 244 -13.89 -2.38 0.94
C MET A 244 -15.11 -2.15 0.05
N ALA A 245 -16.34 -2.17 0.60
CA ALA A 245 -17.56 -1.88 -0.15
C ALA A 245 -17.54 -0.47 -0.76
N PHE A 246 -17.16 0.54 0.05
CA PHE A 246 -16.93 1.90 -0.44
C PHE A 246 -15.91 1.93 -1.57
N ALA A 247 -14.75 1.31 -1.35
CA ALA A 247 -13.65 1.36 -2.31
C ALA A 247 -14.03 0.75 -3.66
N LEU A 248 -14.71 -0.38 -3.68
CA LEU A 248 -15.17 -1.05 -4.91
C LEU A 248 -16.21 -0.20 -5.64
N GLU A 249 -17.21 0.33 -4.94
CA GLU A 249 -18.24 1.18 -5.55
C GLU A 249 -17.65 2.51 -6.04
N HIS A 250 -16.77 3.14 -5.26
CA HIS A 250 -16.10 4.37 -5.63
C HIS A 250 -15.18 4.17 -6.86
N ALA A 251 -14.41 3.07 -6.87
CA ALA A 251 -13.56 2.72 -8.00
C ALA A 251 -14.36 2.54 -9.29
N LYS A 252 -15.48 1.83 -9.22
CA LYS A 252 -16.39 1.65 -10.34
C LYS A 252 -16.94 2.97 -10.88
N ARG A 253 -17.45 3.83 -9.99
CA ARG A 253 -18.05 5.13 -10.37
C ARG A 253 -17.05 6.08 -11.01
N HIS A 254 -15.81 6.04 -10.57
CA HIS A 254 -14.76 6.97 -11.01
C HIS A 254 -13.75 6.36 -11.99
N GLY A 255 -13.99 5.14 -12.48
CA GLY A 255 -13.10 4.46 -13.43
C GLY A 255 -11.71 4.21 -12.86
N MET A 256 -11.61 3.89 -11.57
CA MET A 256 -10.33 3.61 -10.92
C MET A 256 -9.94 2.14 -11.11
N ARG A 257 -8.64 1.85 -11.01
CA ARG A 257 -8.08 0.58 -11.51
C ARG A 257 -7.90 -0.48 -10.43
N ARG A 258 -7.73 -0.10 -9.15
CA ARG A 258 -7.45 -1.03 -8.05
C ARG A 258 -7.79 -0.45 -6.68
N VAL A 259 -7.79 -1.33 -5.70
CA VAL A 259 -7.88 -1.00 -4.28
C VAL A 259 -6.60 -1.43 -3.59
N ILE A 260 -5.97 -0.51 -2.87
CA ILE A 260 -4.77 -0.77 -2.04
C ILE A 260 -5.17 -0.66 -0.58
N TYR A 261 -5.14 -1.78 0.14
CA TYR A 261 -5.48 -1.85 1.56
C TYR A 261 -4.21 -1.88 2.40
N VAL A 262 -3.97 -0.79 3.13
CA VAL A 262 -2.73 -0.57 3.90
C VAL A 262 -3.00 -0.77 5.38
N ILE A 263 -2.27 -1.69 6.02
CA ILE A 263 -2.47 -2.10 7.41
C ILE A 263 -1.17 -1.87 8.22
N PRO A 264 -1.23 -1.41 9.47
CA PRO A 264 -0.02 -1.14 10.24
C PRO A 264 0.72 -2.41 10.71
N PHE A 265 0.04 -3.56 10.82
CA PHE A 265 0.60 -4.77 11.44
C PHE A 265 0.55 -5.98 10.51
N THR A 266 1.69 -6.67 10.35
CA THR A 266 1.81 -7.89 9.52
C THR A 266 0.89 -9.02 10.00
N SER A 267 0.66 -9.15 11.31
CA SER A 267 -0.18 -10.21 11.89
C SER A 267 -1.67 -10.14 11.49
N ILE A 268 -2.13 -8.99 11.00
CA ILE A 268 -3.53 -8.78 10.61
C ILE A 268 -3.69 -8.87 9.08
N ILE A 269 -2.61 -8.74 8.32
CA ILE A 269 -2.67 -8.78 6.85
C ILE A 269 -3.20 -10.12 6.36
N GLU A 270 -2.61 -11.23 6.82
CA GLU A 270 -3.04 -12.58 6.43
C GLU A 270 -4.55 -12.79 6.69
N GLN A 271 -5.01 -12.33 7.85
CA GLN A 271 -6.43 -12.44 8.20
C GLN A 271 -7.33 -11.61 7.28
N ASN A 272 -6.96 -10.35 7.02
CA ASN A 272 -7.76 -9.47 6.16
C ASN A 272 -7.72 -9.94 4.70
N ALA A 273 -6.56 -10.35 4.19
CA ALA A 273 -6.43 -10.92 2.86
C ALA A 273 -7.29 -12.18 2.70
N ALA A 274 -7.29 -13.09 3.68
CA ALA A 274 -8.14 -14.28 3.68
C ALA A 274 -9.64 -13.93 3.69
N GLU A 275 -10.06 -12.93 4.47
CA GLU A 275 -11.46 -12.47 4.47
C GLU A 275 -11.85 -11.84 3.12
N PHE A 276 -10.95 -11.10 2.47
CA PHE A 276 -11.20 -10.56 1.12
C PHE A 276 -11.28 -11.68 0.07
N ARG A 277 -10.34 -12.63 0.07
CA ARG A 277 -10.40 -13.81 -0.83
C ARG A 277 -11.73 -14.53 -0.69
N LYS A 278 -12.16 -14.78 0.54
CA LYS A 278 -13.46 -15.40 0.82
C LYS A 278 -14.64 -14.55 0.32
N ALA A 279 -14.58 -13.24 0.48
CA ALA A 279 -15.64 -12.33 0.03
C ALA A 279 -15.74 -12.25 -1.49
N PHE A 280 -14.62 -12.40 -2.21
CA PHE A 280 -14.59 -12.44 -3.68
C PHE A 280 -14.86 -13.84 -4.27
N GLY A 281 -15.00 -14.89 -3.43
CA GLY A 281 -15.29 -16.25 -3.86
C GLY A 281 -14.20 -16.83 -4.74
N GLU A 282 -14.56 -17.49 -5.85
CA GLU A 282 -13.64 -18.14 -6.77
C GLU A 282 -12.60 -17.17 -7.40
N LEU A 283 -12.93 -15.89 -7.49
CA LEU A 283 -12.03 -14.88 -8.04
C LEU A 283 -10.99 -14.40 -7.02
N GLY A 284 -11.17 -14.69 -5.73
CA GLY A 284 -10.40 -14.11 -4.64
C GLY A 284 -8.93 -14.48 -4.66
N GLU A 285 -8.60 -15.74 -4.95
CA GLU A 285 -7.21 -16.22 -4.96
C GLU A 285 -6.38 -15.53 -6.06
N GLN A 286 -6.99 -15.25 -7.21
CA GLN A 286 -6.31 -14.59 -8.33
C GLN A 286 -6.25 -13.07 -8.18
N ALA A 287 -7.20 -12.46 -7.45
CA ALA A 287 -7.38 -11.02 -7.37
C ALA A 287 -6.63 -10.36 -6.23
N VAL A 288 -6.40 -11.07 -5.11
CA VAL A 288 -5.88 -10.50 -3.86
C VAL A 288 -4.39 -10.80 -3.72
N LEU A 289 -3.58 -9.79 -4.01
CA LEU A 289 -2.15 -9.80 -3.72
C LEU A 289 -1.91 -9.44 -2.25
N GLU A 290 -1.23 -10.29 -1.53
CA GLU A 290 -0.72 -10.06 -0.18
C GLU A 290 0.78 -9.77 -0.24
N HIS A 291 1.21 -8.57 0.17
CA HIS A 291 2.61 -8.17 0.06
C HIS A 291 3.16 -7.59 1.36
N HIS A 292 3.95 -8.39 2.06
CA HIS A 292 4.69 -8.00 3.27
C HIS A 292 5.96 -8.85 3.44
N SER A 293 6.85 -8.46 4.35
CA SER A 293 8.18 -9.07 4.54
C SER A 293 8.18 -10.53 5.03
N THR A 294 7.05 -11.05 5.51
CA THR A 294 6.92 -12.40 6.08
C THR A 294 5.92 -13.26 5.29
N PHE A 295 5.65 -12.92 4.04
CA PHE A 295 4.73 -13.69 3.21
C PHE A 295 5.29 -15.09 2.96
N ASP A 296 4.46 -16.12 3.19
CA ASP A 296 4.80 -17.53 3.01
C ASP A 296 4.00 -18.10 1.83
N ASP A 297 4.69 -18.30 0.70
CA ASP A 297 4.11 -18.82 -0.55
C ASP A 297 3.53 -20.24 -0.41
N GLY A 298 3.94 -20.97 0.64
CA GLY A 298 3.50 -22.35 0.89
C GLY A 298 2.01 -22.53 1.18
N LYS A 299 1.28 -21.44 1.44
CA LYS A 299 -0.16 -21.49 1.75
C LYS A 299 -1.07 -21.51 0.52
N LEU A 300 -0.57 -21.20 -0.67
CA LEU A 300 -1.34 -21.21 -1.91
C LEU A 300 -1.33 -22.62 -2.50
N GLN A 301 -2.47 -23.06 -3.07
CA GLN A 301 -2.65 -24.44 -3.54
C GLN A 301 -2.15 -24.68 -4.95
N ASP A 302 -2.12 -23.63 -5.80
CA ASP A 302 -1.77 -23.71 -7.21
C ASP A 302 -0.46 -22.98 -7.52
N ASP A 303 0.50 -23.66 -8.16
CA ASP A 303 1.83 -23.11 -8.43
C ASP A 303 1.80 -21.98 -9.46
N ALA A 304 0.88 -22.04 -10.47
CA ALA A 304 0.72 -20.97 -11.45
C ALA A 304 0.21 -19.67 -10.79
N THR A 305 -0.73 -19.78 -9.85
CA THR A 305 -1.22 -18.65 -9.04
C THR A 305 -0.12 -18.09 -8.13
N LYS A 306 0.74 -18.94 -7.55
CA LYS A 306 1.90 -18.49 -6.76
C LYS A 306 2.86 -17.65 -7.59
N ASP A 307 3.26 -18.13 -8.76
CA ASP A 307 4.18 -17.42 -9.65
C ASP A 307 3.58 -16.09 -10.11
N LYS A 308 2.31 -16.08 -10.48
CA LYS A 308 1.58 -14.87 -10.85
C LYS A 308 1.56 -13.83 -9.73
N LEU A 309 1.24 -14.21 -8.50
CA LEU A 309 1.21 -13.29 -7.35
C LEU A 309 2.61 -12.84 -6.93
N ARG A 310 3.63 -13.71 -7.06
CA ARG A 310 5.03 -13.32 -6.87
C ARG A 310 5.45 -12.23 -7.84
N LEU A 311 5.14 -12.39 -9.12
CA LEU A 311 5.40 -11.39 -10.15
C LEU A 311 4.61 -10.10 -9.90
N ALA A 312 3.33 -10.21 -9.49
CA ALA A 312 2.51 -9.06 -9.11
C ALA A 312 3.08 -8.28 -7.92
N SER A 313 3.80 -8.93 -7.01
CA SER A 313 4.42 -8.25 -5.86
C SER A 313 5.52 -7.27 -6.25
N GLU A 314 6.11 -7.42 -7.43
CA GLU A 314 7.16 -6.56 -7.93
C GLU A 314 6.63 -5.19 -8.33
N ASN A 315 5.46 -5.13 -8.98
CA ASN A 315 4.91 -3.90 -9.53
C ASN A 315 3.46 -3.57 -9.09
N TRP A 316 2.81 -4.42 -8.31
CA TRP A 316 1.44 -4.23 -7.80
C TRP A 316 0.38 -4.06 -8.89
N ASP A 317 0.45 -4.85 -9.94
CA ASP A 317 -0.54 -4.81 -11.02
C ASP A 317 -1.85 -5.53 -10.69
N ALA A 318 -1.94 -6.24 -9.57
CA ALA A 318 -3.16 -6.89 -9.09
C ALA A 318 -4.27 -5.89 -8.73
N PRO A 319 -5.56 -6.24 -8.91
CA PRO A 319 -6.69 -5.34 -8.63
C PRO A 319 -6.89 -5.05 -7.14
N ILE A 320 -6.55 -5.96 -6.25
CA ILE A 320 -6.62 -5.78 -4.80
C ILE A 320 -5.23 -6.06 -4.22
N VAL A 321 -4.63 -5.06 -3.60
CA VAL A 321 -3.32 -5.17 -2.92
C VAL A 321 -3.51 -4.97 -1.44
N VAL A 322 -3.11 -5.95 -0.63
CA VAL A 322 -3.10 -5.86 0.85
C VAL A 322 -1.66 -5.80 1.31
N THR A 323 -1.27 -4.72 1.98
CA THR A 323 0.13 -4.46 2.31
C THR A 323 0.31 -3.76 3.65
N THR A 324 1.56 -3.64 4.13
CA THR A 324 1.88 -2.87 5.34
C THR A 324 2.03 -1.38 5.07
N ALA A 325 1.76 -0.54 6.09
CA ALA A 325 2.07 0.88 6.03
C ALA A 325 3.56 1.14 5.75
N VAL A 326 4.46 0.33 6.33
CA VAL A 326 5.90 0.41 6.08
C VAL A 326 6.20 0.17 4.61
N GLN A 327 5.72 -0.95 4.03
CA GLN A 327 5.96 -1.30 2.64
C GLN A 327 5.39 -0.26 1.66
N PHE A 328 4.20 0.28 1.97
CA PHE A 328 3.55 1.29 1.16
C PHE A 328 4.36 2.60 1.14
N PHE A 329 4.64 3.17 2.32
CA PHE A 329 5.34 4.46 2.41
C PHE A 329 6.82 4.38 2.04
N GLU A 330 7.54 3.31 2.41
CA GLU A 330 8.92 3.12 1.96
C GLU A 330 9.02 3.05 0.43
N SER A 331 8.03 2.45 -0.25
CA SER A 331 8.02 2.41 -1.71
C SER A 331 7.90 3.82 -2.31
N LEU A 332 7.05 4.70 -1.75
CA LEU A 332 6.86 6.08 -2.24
C LEU A 332 8.14 6.93 -2.14
N PHE A 333 9.03 6.63 -1.20
CA PHE A 333 10.28 7.36 -0.98
C PHE A 333 11.52 6.60 -1.46
N ALA A 334 11.34 5.43 -2.09
CA ALA A 334 12.45 4.62 -2.59
C ALA A 334 13.22 5.31 -3.73
N ASP A 335 14.48 4.92 -3.88
CA ASP A 335 15.36 5.34 -4.95
C ASP A 335 15.76 4.18 -5.89
N ARG A 336 15.71 2.93 -5.40
CA ARG A 336 16.12 1.74 -6.15
C ARG A 336 15.04 1.30 -7.14
N SER A 337 15.47 0.91 -8.34
CA SER A 337 14.58 0.46 -9.43
C SER A 337 13.59 -0.62 -8.99
N SER A 338 14.07 -1.69 -8.34
CA SER A 338 13.22 -2.80 -7.88
C SER A 338 12.10 -2.40 -6.90
N ARG A 339 12.31 -1.34 -6.10
CA ARG A 339 11.30 -0.84 -5.17
C ARG A 339 10.37 0.19 -5.81
N CYS A 340 10.85 0.91 -6.83
CA CYS A 340 10.08 1.94 -7.52
C CYS A 340 9.12 1.38 -8.58
N ARG A 341 9.32 0.16 -9.10
CA ARG A 341 8.50 -0.46 -10.15
C ARG A 341 6.99 -0.36 -9.92
N LYS A 342 6.54 -0.39 -8.68
CA LYS A 342 5.13 -0.41 -8.29
C LYS A 342 4.43 0.95 -8.22
N LEU A 343 5.17 2.07 -8.25
CA LEU A 343 4.61 3.39 -7.92
C LEU A 343 3.57 3.85 -8.95
N HIS A 344 3.81 3.67 -10.24
CA HIS A 344 2.88 4.04 -11.30
C HIS A 344 1.54 3.29 -11.18
N ASN A 345 1.56 2.08 -10.58
CA ASN A 345 0.38 1.28 -10.32
C ASN A 345 -0.41 1.75 -9.08
N ILE A 346 0.14 2.66 -8.26
CA ILE A 346 -0.60 3.33 -7.19
C ILE A 346 -1.54 4.40 -7.77
N ALA A 347 -1.16 5.03 -8.89
CA ALA A 347 -2.00 6.03 -9.54
C ALA A 347 -3.36 5.45 -9.99
N GLY A 348 -4.43 6.22 -9.80
CA GLY A 348 -5.78 5.79 -10.13
C GLY A 348 -6.34 4.71 -9.22
N SER A 349 -5.88 4.62 -7.97
CA SER A 349 -6.32 3.64 -6.97
C SER A 349 -7.14 4.24 -5.85
N VAL A 350 -8.03 3.45 -5.26
CA VAL A 350 -8.59 3.74 -3.94
C VAL A 350 -7.65 3.15 -2.89
N ILE A 351 -7.13 4.00 -2.01
CA ILE A 351 -6.17 3.63 -0.97
C ILE A 351 -6.86 3.70 0.38
N ILE A 352 -6.96 2.57 1.06
CA ILE A 352 -7.51 2.50 2.42
C ILE A 352 -6.33 2.44 3.38
N LEU A 353 -6.19 3.45 4.23
CA LEU A 353 -5.22 3.47 5.33
C LEU A 353 -5.94 3.03 6.60
N ASP A 354 -5.85 1.74 6.94
CA ASP A 354 -6.46 1.21 8.15
C ASP A 354 -5.64 1.56 9.38
N GLU A 355 -6.31 1.83 10.50
CA GLU A 355 -5.72 2.32 11.74
C GLU A 355 -4.78 3.53 11.52
N ALA A 356 -5.27 4.55 10.80
CA ALA A 356 -4.50 5.73 10.39
C ALA A 356 -3.84 6.49 11.56
N GLN A 357 -4.34 6.35 12.81
CA GLN A 357 -3.70 6.91 14.00
C GLN A 357 -2.34 6.29 14.34
N MET A 358 -1.98 5.16 13.70
CA MET A 358 -0.69 4.48 13.90
C MET A 358 0.43 5.01 12.99
N LEU A 359 0.16 6.04 12.17
CA LEU A 359 1.19 6.66 11.35
C LEU A 359 2.32 7.24 12.23
N PRO A 360 3.59 6.99 11.90
CA PRO A 360 4.73 7.39 12.74
C PRO A 360 4.87 8.91 12.80
N LEU A 361 4.85 9.48 14.00
CA LEU A 361 4.88 10.93 14.22
C LEU A 361 6.12 11.62 13.63
N ASN A 362 7.29 10.98 13.69
CA ASN A 362 8.54 11.50 13.13
C ASN A 362 8.56 11.55 11.58
N LEU A 363 7.67 10.82 10.90
CA LEU A 363 7.52 10.81 9.47
C LEU A 363 6.16 11.37 9.00
N LEU A 364 5.37 11.93 9.93
CA LEU A 364 3.99 12.31 9.64
C LEU A 364 3.90 13.37 8.53
N LEU A 365 4.71 14.41 8.57
CA LEU A 365 4.67 15.48 7.55
C LEU A 365 5.01 15.00 6.14
N PRO A 366 6.12 14.28 5.88
CA PRO A 366 6.37 13.73 4.55
C PRO A 366 5.31 12.73 4.09
N ILE A 367 4.76 11.90 4.99
CA ILE A 367 3.66 10.99 4.69
C ILE A 367 2.40 11.77 4.27
N MET A 368 2.02 12.79 5.01
CA MET A 368 0.88 13.64 4.68
C MET A 368 1.08 14.34 3.33
N GLN A 369 2.28 14.82 3.04
CA GLN A 369 2.58 15.43 1.75
C GLN A 369 2.45 14.43 0.60
N ALA A 370 2.94 13.19 0.76
CA ALA A 370 2.78 12.13 -0.23
C ALA A 370 1.29 11.76 -0.45
N ILE A 371 0.48 11.71 0.61
CA ILE A 371 -0.97 11.49 0.53
C ILE A 371 -1.65 12.62 -0.26
N LYS A 372 -1.30 13.89 0.00
CA LYS A 372 -1.82 15.04 -0.76
C LYS A 372 -1.46 14.93 -2.24
N GLU A 373 -0.20 14.63 -2.56
CA GLU A 373 0.26 14.44 -3.94
C GLU A 373 -0.55 13.34 -4.66
N LEU A 374 -0.73 12.19 -4.04
CA LEU A 374 -1.50 11.08 -4.61
C LEU A 374 -2.94 11.47 -4.92
N ALA A 375 -3.59 12.19 -3.99
CA ALA A 375 -4.97 12.65 -4.18
C ALA A 375 -5.09 13.74 -5.24
N GLN A 376 -4.13 14.68 -5.28
CA GLN A 376 -4.21 15.89 -6.11
C GLN A 376 -3.73 15.65 -7.55
N ASN A 377 -2.66 14.88 -7.74
CA ASN A 377 -1.94 14.76 -9.01
C ASN A 377 -2.03 13.38 -9.65
N TYR A 378 -2.43 12.31 -8.90
CA TYR A 378 -2.39 10.93 -9.39
C TYR A 378 -3.73 10.22 -9.36
N ARG A 379 -4.82 10.97 -9.32
CA ARG A 379 -6.21 10.44 -9.39
C ARG A 379 -6.49 9.37 -8.33
N CYS A 380 -5.89 9.48 -7.14
CA CYS A 380 -6.15 8.58 -6.04
C CYS A 380 -7.27 9.11 -5.14
N SER A 381 -8.03 8.20 -4.54
CA SER A 381 -8.90 8.49 -3.40
C SER A 381 -8.35 7.79 -2.17
N ILE A 382 -8.16 8.53 -1.08
CA ILE A 382 -7.57 8.00 0.14
C ILE A 382 -8.62 8.00 1.26
N VAL A 383 -8.85 6.83 1.87
CA VAL A 383 -9.77 6.64 2.99
C VAL A 383 -8.96 6.36 4.25
N MET A 384 -8.94 7.32 5.17
CA MET A 384 -8.35 7.16 6.50
C MET A 384 -9.35 6.46 7.41
N CYS A 385 -9.15 5.16 7.63
CA CYS A 385 -10.05 4.29 8.35
C CYS A 385 -9.57 4.08 9.79
N THR A 386 -10.37 4.45 10.78
CA THR A 386 -9.98 4.33 12.19
C THR A 386 -11.19 4.42 13.13
N ALA A 387 -11.02 3.92 14.35
CA ALA A 387 -11.98 4.18 15.41
C ALA A 387 -11.86 5.60 15.98
N THR A 388 -10.64 6.16 16.03
CA THR A 388 -10.34 7.48 16.61
C THR A 388 -9.52 8.28 15.60
N GLN A 389 -10.13 9.27 14.95
CA GLN A 389 -9.45 10.07 13.93
C GLN A 389 -8.30 10.87 14.55
N PRO A 390 -7.09 10.79 13.98
CA PRO A 390 -6.03 11.71 14.37
C PRO A 390 -6.39 13.14 13.95
N ALA A 391 -6.02 14.13 14.77
CA ALA A 391 -6.30 15.54 14.51
C ALA A 391 -5.35 16.13 13.44
N VAL A 392 -5.26 15.49 12.28
CA VAL A 392 -4.34 15.88 11.17
C VAL A 392 -5.00 16.77 10.13
N GLN A 393 -6.23 17.22 10.38
CA GLN A 393 -6.94 18.14 9.50
C GLN A 393 -6.60 19.60 9.83
N ALA A 394 -6.50 20.44 8.79
CA ALA A 394 -6.24 21.87 8.96
C ALA A 394 -7.32 22.56 9.81
N GLU A 395 -8.57 22.15 9.67
CA GLU A 395 -9.72 22.65 10.42
C GLU A 395 -9.58 22.39 11.94
N ASN A 396 -8.84 21.35 12.34
CA ASN A 396 -8.53 21.03 13.71
C ASN A 396 -7.27 21.75 14.24
N GLY A 397 -6.76 22.76 13.50
CA GLY A 397 -5.58 23.54 13.86
C GLY A 397 -4.25 22.84 13.60
N PHE A 398 -4.22 21.70 12.90
CA PHE A 398 -2.97 21.04 12.55
C PHE A 398 -2.25 21.83 11.43
N TYR A 399 -1.06 22.32 11.75
CA TYR A 399 -0.25 23.07 10.78
C TYR A 399 0.03 22.22 9.53
N ARG A 400 -0.35 22.73 8.34
CA ARG A 400 -0.27 22.00 7.08
C ARG A 400 -1.10 20.72 7.07
N GLY A 401 -2.19 20.67 7.81
CA GLY A 401 -3.13 19.57 7.86
C GLY A 401 -3.76 19.26 6.50
N PHE A 402 -4.54 18.20 6.47
CA PHE A 402 -5.36 17.88 5.31
C PHE A 402 -6.53 18.87 5.22
N GLU A 403 -6.84 19.29 4.00
CA GLU A 403 -7.97 20.15 3.67
C GLU A 403 -9.04 19.35 2.90
N ASN A 404 -10.30 19.81 2.98
CA ASN A 404 -11.41 19.22 2.25
C ASN A 404 -11.57 17.69 2.50
N VAL A 405 -11.32 17.23 3.71
CA VAL A 405 -11.51 15.84 4.10
C VAL A 405 -12.99 15.59 4.38
N ARG A 406 -13.54 14.53 3.83
CA ARG A 406 -14.96 14.19 3.92
C ARG A 406 -15.18 12.97 4.78
N GLU A 407 -15.98 13.11 5.85
CA GLU A 407 -16.38 11.96 6.66
C GLU A 407 -17.48 11.16 5.94
N ILE A 408 -17.27 9.86 5.79
CA ILE A 408 -18.22 8.95 5.12
C ILE A 408 -18.95 8.01 6.07
N ALA A 409 -18.67 8.04 7.37
CA ALA A 409 -19.47 7.30 8.37
C ALA A 409 -20.71 8.11 8.79
N PRO A 410 -21.85 7.43 9.07
CA PRO A 410 -23.05 8.11 9.52
C PRO A 410 -22.91 8.54 10.99
N LYS A 411 -22.87 9.85 11.25
CA LYS A 411 -22.88 10.44 12.62
C LYS A 411 -21.92 9.72 13.59
N PRO A 412 -20.60 9.83 13.45
CA PRO A 412 -19.62 9.06 14.22
C PRO A 412 -19.86 9.07 15.74
N THR A 413 -20.20 10.22 16.34
CA THR A 413 -20.48 10.33 17.79
C THR A 413 -21.61 9.40 18.21
N ALA A 414 -22.71 9.36 17.45
CA ALA A 414 -23.83 8.47 17.74
C ALA A 414 -23.47 6.98 17.59
N LEU A 415 -22.54 6.65 16.66
CA LEU A 415 -22.01 5.29 16.54
C LEU A 415 -21.18 4.89 17.76
N PHE A 416 -20.38 5.80 18.31
CA PHE A 416 -19.65 5.55 19.55
C PHE A 416 -20.58 5.21 20.71
N ASP A 417 -21.66 5.95 20.88
CA ASP A 417 -22.63 5.70 21.95
C ASP A 417 -23.34 4.34 21.77
N LYS A 418 -23.79 4.03 20.54
CA LYS A 418 -24.45 2.75 20.23
C LYS A 418 -23.54 1.54 20.35
N LEU A 419 -22.24 1.70 20.09
CA LEU A 419 -21.24 0.62 20.11
C LEU A 419 -20.43 0.58 21.40
N ARG A 420 -20.74 1.42 22.39
CA ARG A 420 -20.04 1.44 23.70
C ARG A 420 -20.22 0.10 24.40
N ARG A 421 -19.10 -0.58 24.71
CA ARG A 421 -19.07 -1.91 25.36
C ARG A 421 -18.08 -1.98 26.51
N THR A 422 -17.36 -0.91 26.75
CA THR A 422 -16.28 -0.87 27.73
C THR A 422 -16.43 0.37 28.61
N THR A 423 -16.00 0.24 29.85
CA THR A 423 -15.79 1.36 30.77
C THR A 423 -14.29 1.54 30.93
N VAL A 424 -13.80 2.77 30.75
CA VAL A 424 -12.39 3.10 30.94
C VAL A 424 -12.21 3.70 32.33
N GLN A 425 -11.26 3.13 33.11
CA GLN A 425 -10.89 3.63 34.43
C GLN A 425 -9.40 3.93 34.46
N HIS A 426 -9.02 5.09 34.93
CA HIS A 426 -7.64 5.43 35.23
C HIS A 426 -7.32 5.00 36.66
N ILE A 427 -6.39 4.03 36.80
CA ILE A 427 -6.03 3.43 38.10
C ILE A 427 -4.71 3.95 38.66
N GLY A 428 -4.12 4.99 38.06
CA GLY A 428 -2.84 5.56 38.48
C GLY A 428 -1.66 4.60 38.28
N THR A 429 -0.53 4.91 38.92
CA THR A 429 0.69 4.06 38.90
C THR A 429 0.45 2.83 39.75
N GLN A 430 0.72 1.65 39.18
CA GLN A 430 0.56 0.37 39.85
C GLN A 430 1.91 -0.33 40.01
N THR A 431 2.11 -1.02 41.12
CA THR A 431 3.22 -1.96 41.29
C THR A 431 2.90 -3.32 40.64
N TYR A 432 3.91 -4.17 40.49
CA TYR A 432 3.65 -5.55 40.01
C TYR A 432 2.75 -6.32 40.96
N SER A 433 2.89 -6.13 42.28
CA SER A 433 2.01 -6.75 43.28
C SER A 433 0.55 -6.33 43.14
N ASP A 434 0.31 -5.03 42.89
CA ASP A 434 -1.05 -4.52 42.69
C ASP A 434 -1.69 -5.10 41.40
N LEU A 435 -0.90 -5.22 40.33
CA LEU A 435 -1.37 -5.83 39.06
C LEU A 435 -1.65 -7.33 39.24
N LEU A 436 -0.83 -8.04 40.00
CA LEU A 436 -1.05 -9.47 40.29
C LEU A 436 -2.31 -9.69 41.13
N ALA A 437 -2.56 -8.86 42.14
CA ALA A 437 -3.80 -8.90 42.92
C ALA A 437 -5.01 -8.71 42.00
N LYS A 438 -4.98 -7.73 41.09
CA LYS A 438 -6.04 -7.49 40.09
C LYS A 438 -6.24 -8.66 39.13
N LEU A 439 -5.18 -9.42 38.79
CA LEU A 439 -5.34 -10.62 37.96
C LEU A 439 -6.24 -11.67 38.59
N GLY A 440 -6.21 -11.77 39.95
CA GLY A 440 -7.09 -12.68 40.70
C GLY A 440 -8.55 -12.23 40.84
N GLU A 441 -8.84 -10.93 40.61
CA GLU A 441 -10.18 -10.38 40.74
C GLU A 441 -11.10 -10.68 39.54
N HIS A 442 -10.53 -11.09 38.41
CA HIS A 442 -11.26 -11.29 37.16
C HIS A 442 -11.06 -12.69 36.59
N PRO A 443 -12.10 -13.35 36.09
CA PRO A 443 -11.98 -14.69 35.49
C PRO A 443 -11.17 -14.68 34.18
N GLN A 444 -11.09 -13.54 33.53
CA GLN A 444 -10.32 -13.33 32.31
C GLN A 444 -9.72 -11.93 32.32
N MET A 445 -8.41 -11.81 32.10
CA MET A 445 -7.71 -10.53 32.03
C MET A 445 -6.63 -10.55 30.96
N LEU A 446 -6.47 -9.44 30.23
CA LEU A 446 -5.37 -9.18 29.32
C LEU A 446 -4.57 -7.99 29.84
N VAL A 447 -3.27 -8.20 30.09
CA VAL A 447 -2.34 -7.12 30.46
C VAL A 447 -1.43 -6.81 29.29
N ILE A 448 -1.47 -5.57 28.81
CA ILE A 448 -0.66 -5.08 27.70
C ILE A 448 0.39 -4.11 28.26
N VAL A 449 1.66 -4.38 27.98
CA VAL A 449 2.78 -3.53 28.38
C VAL A 449 3.64 -3.17 27.17
N ASN A 450 4.28 -2.00 27.21
CA ASN A 450 5.12 -1.49 26.12
C ASN A 450 6.56 -2.02 26.15
N ASN A 451 6.92 -2.86 27.13
CA ASN A 451 8.28 -3.35 27.32
C ASN A 451 8.29 -4.88 27.55
N ARG A 452 9.11 -5.57 26.77
CA ARG A 452 9.26 -7.05 26.86
C ARG A 452 9.73 -7.54 28.21
N ARG A 453 10.58 -6.77 28.92
CA ARG A 453 11.05 -7.11 30.27
C ARG A 453 9.89 -7.09 31.27
N HIS A 454 9.04 -6.07 31.20
CA HIS A 454 7.84 -5.97 32.03
C HIS A 454 6.88 -7.13 31.79
N ALA A 455 6.63 -7.47 30.50
CA ALA A 455 5.81 -8.63 30.16
C ALA A 455 6.36 -9.94 30.77
N ARG A 456 7.68 -10.12 30.68
CA ARG A 456 8.37 -11.31 31.25
C ARG A 456 8.28 -11.33 32.77
N SER A 457 8.57 -10.20 33.43
CA SER A 457 8.52 -10.08 34.90
C SER A 457 7.12 -10.35 35.45
N LEU A 458 6.07 -9.83 34.81
CA LEU A 458 4.68 -10.11 35.20
C LEU A 458 4.36 -11.60 35.01
N TYR A 459 4.74 -12.18 33.86
CA TYR A 459 4.50 -13.58 33.61
C TYR A 459 5.20 -14.49 34.60
N ASP A 460 6.48 -14.24 34.92
CA ASP A 460 7.25 -15.06 35.85
C ASP A 460 6.63 -15.07 37.28
N GLN A 461 5.98 -13.96 37.66
CA GLN A 461 5.27 -13.86 38.93
C GLN A 461 3.84 -14.47 38.87
N ALA A 462 3.19 -14.43 37.68
CA ALA A 462 1.82 -14.93 37.50
C ALA A 462 1.73 -16.38 37.02
N LYS A 463 2.84 -17.01 36.60
CA LYS A 463 2.86 -18.37 35.96
C LYS A 463 2.33 -19.51 36.85
N HIS A 464 2.21 -19.29 38.16
CA HIS A 464 1.59 -20.24 39.09
C HIS A 464 0.07 -20.23 39.02
N LEU A 465 -0.55 -19.20 38.45
CA LEU A 465 -1.99 -19.14 38.23
C LEU A 465 -2.35 -19.95 36.96
N ASP A 466 -3.29 -20.87 37.09
CA ASP A 466 -3.73 -21.66 35.92
C ASP A 466 -4.29 -20.77 34.83
N GLY A 467 -3.95 -21.09 33.59
CA GLY A 467 -4.41 -20.33 32.43
C GLY A 467 -3.60 -19.05 32.12
N THR A 468 -2.46 -18.86 32.78
CA THR A 468 -1.56 -17.72 32.48
C THR A 468 -0.76 -17.97 31.22
N PHE A 469 -0.84 -17.04 30.26
CA PHE A 469 -0.11 -17.08 29.01
C PHE A 469 0.80 -15.87 28.86
N HIS A 470 1.94 -16.07 28.20
CA HIS A 470 2.88 -15.01 27.84
C HIS A 470 2.99 -14.91 26.32
N LEU A 471 2.73 -13.73 25.76
CA LEU A 471 2.94 -13.42 24.36
C LEU A 471 3.99 -12.30 24.22
N THR A 472 4.96 -12.50 23.32
CA THR A 472 6.04 -11.53 23.09
C THR A 472 6.46 -11.50 21.63
N THR A 473 7.01 -10.36 21.18
CA THR A 473 7.57 -10.19 19.85
C THR A 473 8.82 -11.04 19.57
N LEU A 474 9.41 -11.68 20.61
CA LEU A 474 10.52 -12.62 20.47
C LEU A 474 10.08 -14.02 20.02
N MET A 475 8.79 -14.32 20.06
CA MET A 475 8.26 -15.59 19.58
C MET A 475 8.29 -15.60 18.05
N CYS A 476 8.74 -16.72 17.45
CA CYS A 476 8.56 -16.95 16.03
C CYS A 476 7.05 -17.04 15.68
N ALA A 477 6.71 -16.74 14.43
CA ALA A 477 5.32 -16.66 13.97
C ALA A 477 4.53 -17.94 14.28
N LYS A 478 5.09 -19.13 14.01
CA LYS A 478 4.46 -20.42 14.26
C LYS A 478 4.13 -20.62 15.75
N HIS A 479 5.08 -20.37 16.65
CA HIS A 479 4.86 -20.52 18.10
C HIS A 479 3.81 -19.54 18.60
N ARG A 480 3.85 -18.27 18.15
CA ARG A 480 2.85 -17.27 18.51
C ARG A 480 1.44 -17.67 18.07
N SER A 481 1.30 -18.18 16.84
CA SER A 481 0.02 -18.67 16.31
C SER A 481 -0.52 -19.82 17.16
N GLN A 482 0.30 -20.81 17.48
CA GLN A 482 -0.10 -21.93 18.33
C GLN A 482 -0.57 -21.46 19.72
N LYS A 483 0.13 -20.51 20.34
CA LYS A 483 -0.29 -19.94 21.64
C LYS A 483 -1.60 -19.17 21.55
N LEU A 484 -1.81 -18.42 20.48
CA LEU A 484 -3.08 -17.73 20.26
C LEU A 484 -4.25 -18.71 20.06
N ASP A 485 -4.02 -19.83 19.38
CA ASP A 485 -5.07 -20.84 19.17
C ASP A 485 -5.39 -21.57 20.48
N GLU A 486 -4.37 -21.85 21.31
CA GLU A 486 -4.57 -22.39 22.67
C GLU A 486 -5.42 -21.44 23.54
N ILE A 487 -5.07 -20.15 23.56
CA ILE A 487 -5.85 -19.13 24.30
C ILE A 487 -7.29 -19.05 23.78
N ARG A 488 -7.49 -19.02 22.47
CA ARG A 488 -8.83 -19.00 21.86
C ARG A 488 -9.65 -20.23 22.20
N GLY A 489 -9.02 -21.40 22.25
CA GLY A 489 -9.64 -22.65 22.67
C GLY A 489 -10.18 -22.56 24.10
N ARG A 490 -9.33 -22.13 25.05
CA ARG A 490 -9.74 -21.97 26.46
C ARG A 490 -10.86 -20.94 26.65
N LEU A 491 -10.79 -19.80 25.94
CA LEU A 491 -11.83 -18.77 25.99
C LEU A 491 -13.18 -19.28 25.49
N LYS A 492 -13.22 -20.13 24.47
CA LYS A 492 -14.45 -20.74 23.96
C LYS A 492 -15.05 -21.69 25.00
N THR A 493 -14.23 -22.53 25.62
CA THR A 493 -14.67 -23.49 26.64
C THR A 493 -15.22 -22.78 27.89
N ALA A 494 -14.53 -21.73 28.35
CA ALA A 494 -14.98 -20.93 29.49
C ALA A 494 -16.33 -20.23 29.22
N ASN A 495 -16.53 -19.70 28.01
CA ASN A 495 -17.80 -19.07 27.62
C ASN A 495 -18.95 -20.09 27.53
N LEU A 496 -18.69 -21.32 27.10
CA LEU A 496 -19.67 -22.41 27.09
C LEU A 496 -20.04 -22.83 28.52
N ALA A 497 -19.09 -22.93 29.43
CA ALA A 497 -19.33 -23.22 30.83
C ALA A 497 -20.12 -22.10 31.54
N ALA A 498 -19.86 -20.83 31.23
CA ALA A 498 -20.56 -19.68 31.77
C ALA A 498 -22.01 -19.52 31.22
N SER A 499 -22.33 -20.15 30.08
CA SER A 499 -23.65 -20.13 29.46
C SER A 499 -24.55 -21.31 29.87
N SER A 500 -24.02 -22.29 30.59
CA SER A 500 -24.80 -23.39 31.15
C SER A 500 -25.49 -22.92 32.44
N PRO A 501 -26.81 -23.16 32.65
CA PRO A 501 -27.46 -22.85 33.93
C PRO A 501 -26.75 -23.63 35.04
N PRO A 502 -26.65 -23.07 36.25
CA PRO A 502 -26.15 -23.81 37.39
C PRO A 502 -27.00 -25.04 37.64
N PRO A 503 -26.42 -26.17 38.11
CA PRO A 503 -27.11 -27.41 38.35
C PRO A 503 -28.24 -27.29 39.41
#